data_19a18bd26abc62de067d6d06afcc2824
#
_entry.id   19a18bd26abc62de067d6d06afcc2824
#
_cell.length_a   1.000
_cell.length_b   1.000
_cell.length_c   1.000
_cell.angle_alpha   90.00
_cell.angle_beta   90.00
_cell.angle_gamma   90.00
#
_symmetry.space_group_name_H-M   'P 1'
#
loop_
_entity.id
_entity.type
_entity.pdbx_description
1 polymer ?
#
loop_
_entity_poly.entity_id
_entity_poly.type
_entity_poly.pdbx_seq_one_letter_code
_entity_poly.pdbx_strand_id
1 'polypeptide(L)'
;MVSKAPNTVPRPALPGARVLVVEARYYDDLSDELLRGAREAIVAAEAGFTVLTVDGALEIPAAVAIALDAAERSGRAYDAVVALGCVIRGETGHYDIVAGESARALMDLSVERRMPLGNGILTVENAEQAWTRARVSELNKGGGAVEAAFSVLRIKRQVENPQR
;
A
#
# COMPACT_ATOMS: atom_id res chain seq x y z
N MET A 1 17.19 8.57 -0.09
CA MET A 1 16.80 8.24 -1.47
C MET A 1 16.12 9.45 -2.08
N VAL A 2 16.62 9.97 -3.19
CA VAL A 2 16.01 11.11 -3.88
C VAL A 2 14.67 10.66 -4.47
N SER A 3 13.60 11.44 -4.25
CA SER A 3 12.28 11.14 -4.81
C SER A 3 12.33 11.27 -6.33
N LYS A 4 12.10 10.17 -7.05
CA LYS A 4 11.98 10.18 -8.50
C LYS A 4 10.61 10.73 -8.88
N ALA A 5 10.55 11.59 -9.90
CA ALA A 5 9.29 12.02 -10.48
C ALA A 5 8.43 10.83 -10.91
N PRO A 6 7.09 10.94 -10.87
CA PRO A 6 6.21 9.87 -11.30
C PRO A 6 6.54 9.42 -12.72
N ASN A 7 6.60 8.12 -12.94
CA ASN A 7 6.82 7.58 -14.28
C ASN A 7 5.55 7.83 -15.11
N THR A 8 5.63 8.68 -16.11
CA THR A 8 4.50 9.11 -16.96
C THR A 8 4.15 8.10 -18.06
N VAL A 9 4.86 6.98 -18.18
CA VAL A 9 4.53 5.95 -19.17
C VAL A 9 3.22 5.26 -18.76
N PRO A 10 2.19 5.26 -19.61
CA PRO A 10 0.95 4.53 -19.36
C PRO A 10 1.26 3.05 -19.13
N ARG A 11 0.80 2.52 -18.02
CA ARG A 11 0.96 1.10 -17.69
C ARG A 11 -0.32 0.34 -18.07
N PRO A 12 -0.22 -0.93 -18.49
CA PRO A 12 -1.41 -1.73 -18.80
C PRO A 12 -2.39 -1.76 -17.63
N ALA A 13 -3.68 -1.60 -17.94
CA ALA A 13 -4.76 -1.77 -16.97
C ALA A 13 -4.76 -3.19 -16.39
N LEU A 14 -5.41 -3.35 -15.27
CA LEU A 14 -5.55 -4.61 -14.54
C LEU A 14 -7.05 -4.90 -14.26
N PRO A 15 -7.88 -4.98 -15.33
CA PRO A 15 -9.32 -5.11 -15.15
C PRO A 15 -9.65 -6.35 -14.31
N GLY A 16 -10.60 -6.15 -13.39
CA GLY A 16 -11.05 -7.21 -12.48
C GLY A 16 -10.09 -7.60 -11.37
N ALA A 17 -8.90 -7.00 -11.29
CA ALA A 17 -8.00 -7.20 -10.15
C ALA A 17 -8.68 -6.72 -8.85
N ARG A 18 -8.48 -7.48 -7.76
CA ARG A 18 -9.05 -7.17 -6.44
C ARG A 18 -7.94 -6.75 -5.49
N VAL A 19 -8.04 -5.54 -4.99
CA VAL A 19 -7.03 -4.94 -4.11
C VAL A 19 -7.56 -4.86 -2.68
N LEU A 20 -6.77 -5.34 -1.72
CA LEU A 20 -6.97 -5.06 -0.31
C LEU A 20 -6.18 -3.80 0.06
N VAL A 21 -6.85 -2.77 0.52
CA VAL A 21 -6.22 -1.60 1.13
C VAL A 21 -6.39 -1.69 2.63
N VAL A 22 -5.29 -1.68 3.38
CA VAL A 22 -5.32 -1.58 4.85
C VAL A 22 -4.67 -0.28 5.25
N GLU A 23 -5.43 0.58 5.92
CA GLU A 23 -4.98 1.91 6.33
C GLU A 23 -4.94 2.05 7.86
N ALA A 24 -3.92 2.74 8.37
CA ALA A 24 -3.85 3.18 9.75
C ALA A 24 -4.22 4.66 9.84
N ARG A 25 -5.27 4.97 10.62
CA ARG A 25 -5.83 6.34 10.73
C ARG A 25 -5.38 7.07 11.99
N TYR A 26 -4.09 7.08 12.25
CA TYR A 26 -3.55 7.85 13.36
C TYR A 26 -3.64 9.37 13.12
N TYR A 27 -3.50 9.83 11.87
CA TYR A 27 -3.65 11.21 11.41
C TYR A 27 -4.71 11.26 10.32
N ASP A 28 -5.96 11.58 10.68
CA ASP A 28 -7.11 11.45 9.79
C ASP A 28 -6.95 12.16 8.45
N ASP A 29 -6.58 13.44 8.46
CA ASP A 29 -6.45 14.24 7.23
C ASP A 29 -5.36 13.70 6.29
N LEU A 30 -4.23 13.24 6.85
CA LEU A 30 -3.15 12.61 6.07
C LEU A 30 -3.61 11.25 5.50
N SER A 31 -4.38 10.50 6.29
CA SER A 31 -4.94 9.21 5.86
C SER A 31 -5.94 9.39 4.74
N ASP A 32 -6.79 10.41 4.81
CA ASP A 32 -7.72 10.75 3.72
C ASP A 32 -6.99 11.03 2.41
N GLU A 33 -5.91 11.80 2.47
CA GLU A 33 -5.14 12.16 1.29
C GLU A 33 -4.40 10.96 0.70
N LEU A 34 -3.79 10.12 1.54
CA LEU A 34 -3.14 8.87 1.11
C LEU A 34 -4.15 7.92 0.45
N LEU A 35 -5.32 7.73 1.09
CA LEU A 35 -6.37 6.88 0.57
C LEU A 35 -6.93 7.43 -0.74
N ARG A 36 -7.09 8.76 -0.87
CA ARG A 36 -7.51 9.40 -2.11
C ARG A 36 -6.57 9.06 -3.27
N GLY A 37 -5.27 9.24 -3.08
CA GLY A 37 -4.28 8.91 -4.11
C GLY A 37 -4.27 7.42 -4.48
N ALA A 38 -4.43 6.53 -3.49
CA ALA A 38 -4.52 5.10 -3.73
C ALA A 38 -5.79 4.74 -4.53
N ARG A 39 -6.95 5.28 -4.15
CA ARG A 39 -8.23 5.05 -4.85
C ARG A 39 -8.18 5.51 -6.30
N GLU A 40 -7.65 6.71 -6.56
CA GLU A 40 -7.50 7.22 -7.92
C GLU A 40 -6.64 6.29 -8.80
N ALA A 41 -5.53 5.79 -8.27
CA ALA A 41 -4.65 4.87 -8.99
C ALA A 41 -5.30 3.49 -9.23
N ILE A 42 -6.05 2.96 -8.26
CA ILE A 42 -6.76 1.67 -8.41
C ILE A 42 -7.85 1.78 -9.46
N VAL A 43 -8.66 2.84 -9.41
CA VAL A 43 -9.74 3.08 -10.38
C VAL A 43 -9.18 3.30 -11.79
N ALA A 44 -8.10 4.05 -11.93
CA ALA A 44 -7.44 4.25 -13.22
C ALA A 44 -6.91 2.96 -13.85
N ALA A 45 -6.62 1.95 -13.03
CA ALA A 45 -6.22 0.61 -13.50
C ALA A 45 -7.42 -0.35 -13.73
N GLU A 46 -8.64 0.13 -13.62
CA GLU A 46 -9.88 -0.68 -13.76
C GLU A 46 -9.96 -1.83 -12.73
N ALA A 47 -9.33 -1.67 -11.58
CA ALA A 47 -9.34 -2.63 -10.48
C ALA A 47 -10.40 -2.28 -9.43
N GLY A 48 -10.86 -3.28 -8.69
CA GLY A 48 -11.72 -3.11 -7.52
C GLY A 48 -10.91 -3.15 -6.23
N PHE A 49 -11.47 -2.60 -5.15
CA PHE A 49 -10.78 -2.61 -3.86
C PHE A 49 -11.73 -2.72 -2.68
N THR A 50 -11.19 -3.18 -1.56
CA THR A 50 -11.80 -3.17 -0.23
C THR A 50 -10.87 -2.42 0.71
N VAL A 51 -11.41 -1.59 1.59
CA VAL A 51 -10.64 -0.86 2.59
C VAL A 51 -10.91 -1.44 3.98
N LEU A 52 -9.85 -1.72 4.73
CA LEU A 52 -9.90 -2.03 6.15
C LEU A 52 -9.10 -0.97 6.90
N THR A 53 -9.64 -0.53 8.03
CA THR A 53 -9.03 0.50 8.86
C THR A 53 -8.58 -0.09 10.19
N VAL A 54 -7.37 0.28 10.61
CA VAL A 54 -6.77 -0.07 11.90
C VAL A 54 -6.29 1.19 12.62
N ASP A 55 -6.00 1.10 13.92
CA ASP A 55 -5.64 2.27 14.72
C ASP A 55 -4.21 2.77 14.41
N GLY A 56 -3.27 1.86 14.22
CA GLY A 56 -1.87 2.22 13.99
C GLY A 56 -1.15 1.32 12.99
N ALA A 57 0.05 1.72 12.59
CA ALA A 57 0.80 1.03 11.56
C ALA A 57 1.27 -0.38 12.00
N LEU A 58 1.45 -0.63 13.29
CA LEU A 58 1.82 -1.96 13.80
C LEU A 58 0.70 -3.01 13.63
N GLU A 59 -0.56 -2.58 13.55
CA GLU A 59 -1.71 -3.46 13.39
C GLU A 59 -1.94 -3.86 11.92
N ILE A 60 -1.36 -3.12 10.96
CA ILE A 60 -1.55 -3.36 9.53
C ILE A 60 -1.15 -4.77 9.12
N PRO A 61 0.05 -5.30 9.47
CA PRO A 61 0.46 -6.63 9.00
C PRO A 61 -0.47 -7.75 9.46
N ALA A 62 -0.93 -7.70 10.72
CA ALA A 62 -1.86 -8.70 11.24
C ALA A 62 -3.23 -8.61 10.55
N ALA A 63 -3.75 -7.41 10.33
CA ALA A 63 -5.00 -7.20 9.60
C ALA A 63 -4.91 -7.72 8.16
N VAL A 64 -3.79 -7.49 7.48
CA VAL A 64 -3.52 -8.03 6.14
C VAL A 64 -3.55 -9.56 6.17
N ALA A 65 -2.82 -10.19 7.07
CA ALA A 65 -2.76 -11.66 7.15
C ALA A 65 -4.14 -12.28 7.38
N ILE A 66 -4.91 -11.75 8.32
CA ILE A 66 -6.27 -12.20 8.64
C ILE A 66 -7.19 -12.05 7.42
N ALA A 67 -7.14 -10.91 6.75
CA ALA A 67 -8.00 -10.63 5.59
C ALA A 67 -7.66 -11.52 4.39
N LEU A 68 -6.38 -11.78 4.14
CA LEU A 68 -5.94 -12.70 3.09
C LEU A 68 -6.44 -14.12 3.34
N ASP A 69 -6.29 -14.64 4.56
CA ASP A 69 -6.78 -15.97 4.92
C ASP A 69 -8.30 -16.10 4.79
N ALA A 70 -9.03 -15.08 5.22
CA ALA A 70 -10.49 -15.06 5.10
C ALA A 70 -10.94 -15.02 3.63
N ALA A 71 -10.27 -14.22 2.80
CA ALA A 71 -10.58 -14.11 1.37
C ALA A 71 -10.30 -15.42 0.62
N GLU A 72 -9.19 -16.09 0.91
CA GLU A 72 -8.85 -17.38 0.33
C GLU A 72 -9.88 -18.46 0.70
N ARG A 73 -10.25 -18.56 1.99
CA ARG A 73 -11.29 -19.50 2.45
C ARG A 73 -12.65 -19.28 1.83
N SER A 74 -12.99 -18.04 1.48
CA SER A 74 -14.25 -17.70 0.82
C SER A 74 -14.23 -17.85 -0.71
N GLY A 75 -13.09 -18.25 -1.29
CA GLY A 75 -12.90 -18.33 -2.74
C GLY A 75 -12.85 -16.96 -3.44
N ARG A 76 -12.60 -15.90 -2.68
CA ARG A 76 -12.55 -14.51 -3.17
C ARG A 76 -11.21 -13.86 -2.85
N ALA A 77 -10.11 -14.53 -3.24
CA ALA A 77 -8.76 -14.05 -2.99
C ALA A 77 -8.49 -12.63 -3.52
N TYR A 78 -7.61 -11.91 -2.86
CA TYR A 78 -7.08 -10.63 -3.36
C TYR A 78 -5.88 -10.87 -4.28
N ASP A 79 -5.75 -10.01 -5.29
CA ASP A 79 -4.62 -10.03 -6.24
C ASP A 79 -3.44 -9.18 -5.77
N ALA A 80 -3.72 -8.15 -4.99
CA ALA A 80 -2.73 -7.22 -4.46
C ALA A 80 -3.15 -6.64 -3.11
N VAL A 81 -2.17 -6.17 -2.36
CA VAL A 81 -2.33 -5.48 -1.07
C VAL A 81 -1.66 -4.12 -1.13
N VAL A 82 -2.29 -3.11 -0.52
CA VAL A 82 -1.72 -1.79 -0.30
C VAL A 82 -1.85 -1.43 1.16
N ALA A 83 -0.73 -1.15 1.81
CA ALA A 83 -0.69 -0.66 3.18
C ALA A 83 -0.51 0.85 3.18
N LEU A 84 -1.35 1.59 3.90
CA LEU A 84 -1.30 3.05 4.01
C LEU A 84 -1.22 3.47 5.48
N GLY A 85 -0.44 4.50 5.76
CA GLY A 85 -0.30 5.05 7.09
C GLY A 85 0.76 6.14 7.14
N CYS A 86 0.94 6.70 8.33
CA CYS A 86 1.98 7.70 8.55
C CYS A 86 2.56 7.56 9.95
N VAL A 87 3.86 7.48 10.04
CA VAL A 87 4.62 7.50 11.30
C VAL A 87 5.49 8.75 11.28
N ILE A 88 5.20 9.68 12.18
CA ILE A 88 6.00 10.90 12.38
C ILE A 88 6.87 10.68 13.62
N ARG A 89 8.16 11.00 13.52
CA ARG A 89 9.10 10.83 14.65
C ARG A 89 8.68 11.69 15.84
N GLY A 90 8.54 11.03 16.99
CA GLY A 90 8.33 11.67 18.29
C GLY A 90 9.61 11.73 19.10
N GLU A 91 9.47 12.01 20.39
CA GLU A 91 10.60 12.20 21.34
C GLU A 91 11.28 10.88 21.76
N THR A 92 10.65 9.74 21.52
CA THR A 92 11.14 8.42 21.96
C THR A 92 11.53 7.52 20.80
N GLY A 93 12.20 6.41 21.11
CA GLY A 93 12.56 5.38 20.11
C GLY A 93 11.38 4.58 19.56
N HIS A 94 10.14 4.88 19.95
CA HIS A 94 8.95 4.15 19.47
C HIS A 94 8.76 4.24 17.95
N TYR A 95 9.14 5.36 17.35
CA TYR A 95 9.17 5.52 15.89
C TYR A 95 9.93 4.39 15.19
N ASP A 96 11.12 4.04 15.67
CA ASP A 96 11.99 3.06 15.02
C ASP A 96 11.37 1.66 15.10
N ILE A 97 10.67 1.34 16.19
CA ILE A 97 9.92 0.09 16.35
C ILE A 97 8.76 0.06 15.36
N VAL A 98 7.91 1.08 15.35
CA VAL A 98 6.72 1.13 14.50
C VAL A 98 7.09 1.09 13.02
N ALA A 99 8.02 1.94 12.59
CA ALA A 99 8.47 2.02 11.21
C ALA A 99 9.18 0.73 10.76
N GLY A 100 10.10 0.22 11.59
CA GLY A 100 10.89 -0.97 11.27
C GLY A 100 10.06 -2.25 11.23
N GLU A 101 9.28 -2.52 12.29
CA GLU A 101 8.54 -3.77 12.40
C GLU A 101 7.35 -3.86 11.45
N SER A 102 6.63 -2.76 11.21
CA SER A 102 5.57 -2.76 10.20
C SER A 102 6.13 -3.04 8.80
N ALA A 103 7.22 -2.40 8.42
CA ALA A 103 7.85 -2.61 7.12
C ALA A 103 8.41 -4.04 6.97
N ARG A 104 9.07 -4.56 8.00
CA ARG A 104 9.62 -5.92 8.02
C ARG A 104 8.50 -6.97 7.86
N ALA A 105 7.45 -6.86 8.67
CA ALA A 105 6.35 -7.82 8.64
C ALA A 105 5.59 -7.79 7.31
N LEU A 106 5.39 -6.62 6.70
CA LEU A 106 4.79 -6.50 5.37
C LEU A 106 5.67 -7.09 4.28
N MET A 107 6.98 -6.93 4.37
CA MET A 107 7.92 -7.53 3.43
C MET A 107 7.90 -9.06 3.56
N ASP A 108 7.92 -9.60 4.78
CA ASP A 108 7.82 -11.03 5.03
C ASP A 108 6.53 -11.62 4.44
N LEU A 109 5.37 -10.99 4.71
CA LEU A 109 4.08 -11.37 4.13
C LEU A 109 4.11 -11.39 2.60
N SER A 110 4.67 -10.34 1.99
CA SER A 110 4.74 -10.22 0.54
C SER A 110 5.53 -11.37 -0.08
N VAL A 111 6.69 -11.69 0.47
CA VAL A 111 7.56 -12.76 -0.04
C VAL A 111 6.99 -14.15 0.25
N GLU A 112 6.56 -14.42 1.48
CA GLU A 112 6.03 -15.72 1.89
C GLU A 112 4.76 -16.09 1.13
N ARG A 113 3.85 -15.14 0.99
CA ARG A 113 2.57 -15.33 0.30
C ARG A 113 2.65 -15.10 -1.21
N ARG A 114 3.79 -14.66 -1.74
CA ARG A 114 3.92 -14.22 -3.14
C ARG A 114 2.83 -13.20 -3.51
N MET A 115 2.53 -12.33 -2.54
CA MET A 115 1.48 -11.33 -2.63
C MET A 115 2.07 -10.01 -3.14
N PRO A 116 1.62 -9.51 -4.30
CA PRO A 116 1.93 -8.15 -4.73
C PRO A 116 1.50 -7.14 -3.66
N LEU A 117 2.47 -6.49 -3.02
CA LEU A 117 2.22 -5.61 -1.89
C LEU A 117 2.95 -4.28 -2.07
N GLY A 118 2.21 -3.19 -1.93
CA GLY A 118 2.74 -1.83 -1.89
C GLY A 118 2.72 -1.26 -0.48
N ASN A 119 3.88 -0.86 0.02
CA ASN A 119 4.00 -0.20 1.31
C ASN A 119 3.95 1.32 1.14
N GLY A 120 2.82 1.92 1.49
CA GLY A 120 2.57 3.36 1.53
C GLY A 120 2.53 3.93 2.95
N ILE A 121 3.15 3.26 3.92
CA ILE A 121 3.32 3.81 5.25
C ILE A 121 4.45 4.84 5.21
N LEU A 122 4.10 6.11 5.38
CA LEU A 122 5.07 7.20 5.44
C LEU A 122 5.87 7.11 6.74
N THR A 123 7.18 7.30 6.64
CA THR A 123 8.10 7.37 7.77
C THR A 123 8.89 8.67 7.66
N VAL A 124 8.54 9.65 8.49
CA VAL A 124 8.97 11.04 8.33
C VAL A 124 9.35 11.68 9.66
N GLU A 125 10.11 12.77 9.60
CA GLU A 125 10.57 13.49 10.79
C GLU A 125 9.53 14.50 11.30
N ASN A 126 8.67 15.04 10.41
CA ASN A 126 7.69 16.06 10.76
C ASN A 126 6.47 16.06 9.84
N ALA A 127 5.45 16.84 10.19
CA ALA A 127 4.20 16.94 9.46
C ALA A 127 4.37 17.52 8.04
N GLU A 128 5.29 18.45 7.83
CA GLU A 128 5.55 19.02 6.50
C GLU A 128 6.02 17.95 5.52
N GLN A 129 6.96 17.11 5.95
CA GLN A 129 7.41 15.98 5.16
C GLN A 129 6.30 14.97 4.88
N ALA A 130 5.38 14.76 5.85
CA ALA A 130 4.23 13.88 5.66
C ALA A 130 3.30 14.43 4.58
N TRP A 131 2.93 15.70 4.66
CA TRP A 131 2.04 16.35 3.70
C TRP A 131 2.61 16.39 2.28
N THR A 132 3.87 16.75 2.11
CA THR A 132 4.57 16.72 0.82
C THR A 132 4.49 15.34 0.16
N ARG A 133 4.51 14.27 0.97
CA ARG A 133 4.43 12.88 0.48
C ARG A 133 3.01 12.40 0.25
N ALA A 134 2.07 12.82 1.09
CA ALA A 134 0.69 12.39 1.00
C ALA A 134 -0.06 13.05 -0.15
N ARG A 135 0.13 14.37 -0.33
CA ARG A 135 -0.65 15.14 -1.32
C ARG A 135 -0.55 14.54 -2.71
N VAL A 136 -1.72 14.31 -3.30
CA VAL A 136 -1.84 13.81 -4.68
C VAL A 136 -1.22 14.78 -5.68
N SER A 137 -1.31 16.10 -5.43
CA SER A 137 -0.70 17.15 -6.25
C SER A 137 0.83 17.26 -6.12
N GLU A 138 1.44 16.54 -5.17
CA GLU A 138 2.89 16.57 -4.94
C GLU A 138 3.49 15.18 -5.19
N LEU A 139 3.92 14.45 -4.14
CA LEU A 139 4.58 13.16 -4.31
C LEU A 139 3.63 11.97 -4.44
N ASN A 140 2.38 12.11 -4.05
CA ASN A 140 1.33 11.09 -4.18
C ASN A 140 1.77 9.67 -3.78
N LYS A 141 2.29 9.51 -2.57
CA LYS A 141 2.80 8.21 -2.11
C LYS A 141 1.71 7.15 -1.93
N GLY A 142 0.45 7.57 -1.72
CA GLY A 142 -0.70 6.67 -1.75
C GLY A 142 -0.87 6.00 -3.12
N GLY A 143 -0.91 6.79 -4.19
CA GLY A 143 -0.92 6.27 -5.56
C GLY A 143 0.35 5.50 -5.91
N GLY A 144 1.51 5.97 -5.44
CA GLY A 144 2.79 5.31 -5.64
C GLY A 144 2.86 3.90 -5.03
N ALA A 145 2.22 3.68 -3.88
CA ALA A 145 2.13 2.35 -3.26
C ALA A 145 1.27 1.39 -4.11
N VAL A 146 0.18 1.87 -4.67
CA VAL A 146 -0.63 1.08 -5.62
C VAL A 146 0.19 0.67 -6.84
N GLU A 147 0.91 1.62 -7.44
CA GLU A 147 1.75 1.33 -8.61
C GLU A 147 2.88 0.35 -8.29
N ALA A 148 3.43 0.38 -7.08
CA ALA A 148 4.41 -0.61 -6.62
C ALA A 148 3.79 -2.02 -6.56
N ALA A 149 2.62 -2.16 -5.93
CA ALA A 149 1.89 -3.43 -5.90
C ALA A 149 1.54 -3.93 -7.31
N PHE A 150 1.03 -3.05 -8.17
CA PHE A 150 0.64 -3.40 -9.54
C PHE A 150 1.82 -3.78 -10.43
N SER A 151 3.00 -3.20 -10.21
CA SER A 151 4.19 -3.62 -10.94
C SER A 151 4.53 -5.08 -10.67
N VAL A 152 4.42 -5.51 -9.41
CA VAL A 152 4.64 -6.92 -9.02
C VAL A 152 3.50 -7.83 -9.52
N LEU A 153 2.25 -7.35 -9.46
CA LEU A 153 1.10 -8.11 -9.98
C LEU A 153 1.22 -8.38 -11.49
N ARG A 154 1.70 -7.40 -12.27
CA ARG A 154 1.95 -7.60 -13.70
C ARG A 154 3.01 -8.67 -13.95
N ILE A 155 4.11 -8.66 -13.18
CA ILE A 155 5.15 -9.69 -13.24
C ILE A 155 4.55 -11.05 -12.88
N LYS A 156 3.79 -11.15 -11.78
CA LYS A 156 3.14 -12.39 -11.36
C LYS A 156 2.27 -12.96 -12.48
N ARG A 157 1.39 -12.15 -13.06
CA ARG A 157 0.53 -12.56 -14.17
C ARG A 157 1.31 -12.99 -15.42
N GLN A 158 2.40 -12.30 -15.72
CA GLN A 158 3.26 -12.63 -16.87
C GLN A 158 3.94 -13.99 -16.71
N VAL A 159 4.45 -14.31 -15.52
CA VAL A 159 5.16 -15.58 -15.29
C VAL A 159 4.21 -16.76 -15.06
N GLU A 160 3.02 -16.51 -14.53
CA GLU A 160 1.99 -17.54 -14.35
C GLU A 160 1.23 -17.85 -15.66
N ASN A 161 1.19 -16.90 -16.61
CA ASN A 161 0.50 -17.03 -17.90
C ASN A 161 1.43 -16.60 -19.06
N PRO A 162 2.49 -17.35 -19.36
CA PRO A 162 3.52 -16.93 -20.33
C PRO A 162 3.06 -16.85 -21.80
N GLN A 163 1.83 -17.24 -22.11
CA GLN A 163 1.28 -17.26 -23.49
C GLN A 163 0.28 -16.12 -23.79
N ARG A 164 0.27 -15.06 -22.99
CA ARG A 164 -0.56 -13.87 -23.25
C ARG A 164 0.27 -12.64 -23.53
#